data_6c6a490a8c1bd535082ab483147c0d61
#
_entry.id   6c6a490a8c1bd535082ab483147c0d61
#
_cell.length_a   1.000
_cell.length_b   1.000
_cell.length_c   1.000
_cell.angle_alpha   90.00
_cell.angle_beta   90.00
_cell.angle_gamma   90.00
#
_symmetry.space_group_name_H-M   'P 1'
#
loop_
_entity.id
_entity.type
_entity.pdbx_description
1 polymer ?
#
loop_
_entity_poly.entity_id
_entity_poly.type
_entity_poly.pdbx_seq_one_letter_code
_entity_poly.pdbx_strand_id
1 'polypeptide(L)'
;MENLHNYIVAGHKFGICLPEGMSAQHLLKPYEPFAVDDDQQVLFTLRLEMVDNLRTVASEKVLKCLNDEPPYFWIFEEEDGSYSFGFSYTKTHPDCILKVPSASDESVVYVTKDGAEKLAEFAISNAVMLLYTFYTAPYDTMMVHASVIAHEGHGYMFLGRSGTGKSTHSRLWLNHIPDTELLNDDNPVIRVFDSKALVYGTPWSGKTPCYKNMQVPLKAVVRLSQAPYNKIARLAPLQAFASLMPACSCKRWDNEAMSSLHKSVEKTITMVPCYHLECLPDEEAARVCYNAVLAE
;
A
#
# COMPACT_ATOMS: atom_id res chain seq x y z
N MET A 1 -14.08 0.99 28.06
CA MET A 1 -14.79 1.12 26.74
C MET A 1 -13.76 1.00 25.66
N GLU A 2 -14.02 0.17 24.66
CA GLU A 2 -13.10 0.02 23.51
C GLU A 2 -13.02 1.32 22.74
N ASN A 3 -11.81 1.74 22.41
CA ASN A 3 -11.54 3.00 21.72
C ASN A 3 -11.49 2.71 20.20
N LEU A 4 -12.66 2.64 19.55
CA LEU A 4 -12.81 2.40 18.13
C LEU A 4 -12.64 3.71 17.34
N HIS A 5 -11.74 3.72 16.38
CA HIS A 5 -11.47 4.83 15.48
C HIS A 5 -11.73 4.40 14.04
N ASN A 6 -12.55 5.16 13.31
CA ASN A 6 -12.95 4.85 11.95
C ASN A 6 -12.22 5.73 10.92
N TYR A 7 -11.86 5.12 9.79
CA TYR A 7 -11.13 5.77 8.71
C TYR A 7 -11.72 5.39 7.35
N ILE A 8 -11.59 6.29 6.37
CA ILE A 8 -11.93 6.02 4.96
C ILE A 8 -10.71 6.28 4.09
N VAL A 9 -10.30 5.27 3.32
CA VAL A 9 -9.26 5.38 2.28
C VAL A 9 -9.85 4.91 0.96
N ALA A 10 -9.75 5.71 -0.08
CA ALA A 10 -10.31 5.42 -1.41
C ALA A 10 -11.79 4.98 -1.38
N GLY A 11 -12.59 5.53 -0.43
CA GLY A 11 -14.01 5.20 -0.27
C GLY A 11 -14.27 3.86 0.44
N HIS A 12 -13.28 3.22 1.03
CA HIS A 12 -13.41 2.01 1.84
C HIS A 12 -13.20 2.34 3.30
N LYS A 13 -14.22 2.08 4.12
CA LYS A 13 -14.22 2.34 5.56
C LYS A 13 -13.70 1.13 6.33
N PHE A 14 -12.86 1.38 7.34
CA PHE A 14 -12.37 0.39 8.28
C PHE A 14 -12.22 0.98 9.69
N GLY A 15 -12.18 0.10 10.69
CA GLY A 15 -12.03 0.46 12.09
C GLY A 15 -10.69 0.00 12.67
N ILE A 16 -10.15 0.78 13.60
CA ILE A 16 -9.00 0.39 14.45
C ILE A 16 -9.43 0.55 15.90
N CYS A 17 -9.34 -0.55 16.65
CA CYS A 17 -9.67 -0.62 18.06
C CYS A 17 -8.40 -0.71 18.89
N LEU A 18 -8.19 0.27 19.78
CA LEU A 18 -7.02 0.33 20.67
C LEU A 18 -7.38 -0.12 22.08
N PRO A 19 -6.46 -0.78 22.80
CA PRO A 19 -6.61 -1.08 24.22
C PRO A 19 -6.72 0.20 25.05
N GLU A 20 -7.39 0.11 26.20
CA GLU A 20 -7.48 1.20 27.16
C GLU A 20 -6.07 1.67 27.60
N GLY A 21 -5.88 2.99 27.62
CA GLY A 21 -4.62 3.63 28.01
C GLY A 21 -3.63 3.88 26.86
N MET A 22 -3.88 3.38 25.65
CA MET A 22 -3.06 3.71 24.48
C MET A 22 -3.54 5.01 23.79
N SER A 23 -2.58 5.87 23.41
CA SER A 23 -2.86 7.15 22.75
C SER A 23 -3.09 7.00 21.26
N ALA A 24 -4.33 7.15 20.82
CA ALA A 24 -4.67 7.18 19.39
C ALA A 24 -3.96 8.33 18.68
N GLN A 25 -3.85 9.49 19.27
CA GLN A 25 -3.18 10.66 18.70
C GLN A 25 -1.72 10.38 18.31
N HIS A 26 -1.04 9.50 19.03
CA HIS A 26 0.33 9.10 18.72
C HIS A 26 0.38 7.96 17.73
N LEU A 27 -0.33 6.86 18.02
CA LEU A 27 -0.26 5.63 17.23
C LEU A 27 -0.94 5.72 15.86
N LEU A 28 -1.99 6.54 15.76
CA LEU A 28 -2.82 6.64 14.55
C LEU A 28 -2.63 7.98 13.80
N LYS A 29 -1.56 8.71 14.12
CA LYS A 29 -1.24 9.99 13.45
C LYS A 29 -1.24 9.93 11.92
N PRO A 30 -0.70 8.90 11.24
CA PRO A 30 -0.78 8.79 9.78
C PRO A 30 -2.21 8.67 9.25
N TYR A 31 -3.13 8.19 10.07
CA TYR A 31 -4.54 7.98 9.71
C TYR A 31 -5.41 9.22 9.96
N GLU A 32 -4.94 10.21 10.71
CA GLU A 32 -5.72 11.41 11.10
C GLU A 32 -6.41 12.11 9.91
N PRO A 33 -5.77 12.33 8.74
CA PRO A 33 -6.44 12.94 7.59
C PRO A 33 -7.58 12.10 6.99
N PHE A 34 -7.66 10.83 7.34
CA PHE A 34 -8.64 9.86 6.83
C PHE A 34 -9.73 9.54 7.84
N ALA A 35 -9.69 10.16 9.03
CA ALA A 35 -10.66 9.92 10.10
C ALA A 35 -12.08 10.35 9.70
N VAL A 36 -13.06 9.53 10.10
CA VAL A 36 -14.48 9.78 9.86
C VAL A 36 -15.30 9.44 11.09
N ASP A 37 -16.37 10.21 11.27
CA ASP A 37 -17.37 9.99 12.31
C ASP A 37 -18.75 9.88 11.61
N ASP A 38 -19.01 8.70 11.08
CA ASP A 38 -20.26 8.38 10.39
C ASP A 38 -20.71 6.94 10.72
N ASP A 39 -21.96 6.60 10.41
CA ASP A 39 -22.59 5.29 10.70
C ASP A 39 -22.44 4.28 9.56
N GLN A 40 -21.60 4.54 8.52
CA GLN A 40 -21.40 3.57 7.44
C GLN A 40 -20.75 2.30 7.97
N GLN A 41 -21.15 1.17 7.41
CA GLN A 41 -20.57 -0.13 7.76
C GLN A 41 -19.09 -0.17 7.38
N VAL A 42 -18.26 -0.69 8.28
CA VAL A 42 -16.84 -0.95 8.01
C VAL A 42 -16.66 -2.24 7.22
N LEU A 43 -15.66 -2.29 6.35
CA LEU A 43 -15.26 -3.52 5.65
C LEU A 43 -14.56 -4.50 6.59
N PHE A 44 -13.78 -3.98 7.53
CA PHE A 44 -13.10 -4.77 8.55
C PHE A 44 -12.76 -3.89 9.75
N THR A 45 -12.53 -4.53 10.87
CA THR A 45 -11.99 -3.92 12.09
C THR A 45 -10.69 -4.61 12.49
N LEU A 46 -9.67 -3.83 12.82
CA LEU A 46 -8.45 -4.33 13.43
C LEU A 46 -8.47 -3.98 14.92
N ARG A 47 -8.30 -4.99 15.79
CA ARG A 47 -8.08 -4.81 17.22
C ARG A 47 -6.61 -5.03 17.53
N LEU A 48 -6.02 -4.13 18.33
CA LEU A 48 -4.70 -4.35 18.92
C LEU A 48 -4.86 -5.01 20.28
N GLU A 49 -4.17 -6.11 20.52
CA GLU A 49 -4.13 -6.78 21.80
C GLU A 49 -2.70 -7.01 22.31
N MET A 50 -2.56 -6.99 23.63
CA MET A 50 -1.27 -7.20 24.30
C MET A 50 -1.25 -8.54 25.01
N VAL A 51 -0.23 -9.36 24.75
CA VAL A 51 0.00 -10.66 25.38
C VAL A 51 1.34 -10.69 26.12
N ASP A 52 1.48 -11.61 27.07
CA ASP A 52 2.76 -11.78 27.76
C ASP A 52 3.81 -12.44 26.85
N ASN A 53 3.36 -13.33 25.95
CA ASN A 53 4.24 -14.03 25.02
C ASN A 53 3.50 -14.36 23.71
N LEU A 54 4.08 -13.96 22.58
CA LEU A 54 3.51 -14.24 21.25
C LEU A 54 3.38 -15.73 20.91
N ARG A 55 4.15 -16.61 21.57
CA ARG A 55 4.02 -18.05 21.39
C ARG A 55 2.65 -18.59 21.78
N THR A 56 1.91 -17.89 22.66
CA THR A 56 0.55 -18.30 23.05
C THR A 56 -0.48 -18.10 21.96
N VAL A 57 -0.16 -17.27 20.98
CA VAL A 57 -1.04 -16.94 19.85
C VAL A 57 -0.46 -17.31 18.47
N ALA A 58 0.84 -17.66 18.41
CA ALA A 58 1.49 -18.09 17.19
C ALA A 58 1.04 -19.49 16.77
N SER A 59 0.82 -19.70 15.48
CA SER A 59 0.71 -21.04 14.92
C SER A 59 2.09 -21.69 14.80
N GLU A 60 2.18 -23.00 15.01
CA GLU A 60 3.41 -23.77 14.83
C GLU A 60 3.76 -24.02 13.38
N LYS A 61 2.76 -23.99 12.49
CA LYS A 61 2.93 -24.30 11.07
C LYS A 61 3.30 -23.06 10.25
N VAL A 62 4.58 -22.79 10.15
CA VAL A 62 5.11 -21.75 9.25
C VAL A 62 5.05 -22.24 7.81
N LEU A 63 4.31 -21.56 6.95
CA LEU A 63 4.27 -21.84 5.51
C LEU A 63 5.44 -21.18 4.78
N LYS A 64 5.68 -19.91 5.03
CA LYS A 64 6.66 -19.11 4.31
C LYS A 64 7.08 -17.88 5.10
N CYS A 65 8.35 -17.49 4.93
CA CYS A 65 8.82 -16.15 5.23
C CYS A 65 9.04 -15.44 3.89
N LEU A 66 8.37 -14.32 3.71
CA LEU A 66 8.50 -13.45 2.55
C LEU A 66 9.47 -12.32 2.88
N ASN A 67 9.96 -11.65 1.83
CA ASN A 67 10.94 -10.59 1.84
C ASN A 67 12.36 -11.08 2.21
N ASP A 68 13.32 -10.56 1.48
CA ASP A 68 14.76 -10.80 1.76
C ASP A 68 15.34 -9.69 2.64
N GLU A 69 14.63 -8.57 2.77
CA GLU A 69 14.95 -7.38 3.58
C GLU A 69 13.79 -7.03 4.52
N PRO A 70 14.04 -6.36 5.66
CA PRO A 70 12.99 -5.96 6.57
C PRO A 70 12.03 -4.90 5.95
N PRO A 71 10.77 -4.91 6.34
CA PRO A 71 10.17 -5.82 7.31
C PRO A 71 10.00 -7.23 6.75
N TYR A 72 10.34 -8.23 7.57
CA TYR A 72 10.10 -9.63 7.24
C TYR A 72 8.64 -9.97 7.52
N PHE A 73 8.10 -10.83 6.68
CA PHE A 73 6.70 -11.19 6.68
C PHE A 73 6.55 -12.71 6.67
N TRP A 74 5.89 -13.27 7.69
CA TRP A 74 5.61 -14.70 7.80
C TRP A 74 4.15 -14.97 7.51
N ILE A 75 3.89 -16.11 6.89
CA ILE A 75 2.57 -16.67 6.70
C ILE A 75 2.52 -17.98 7.48
N PHE A 76 1.51 -18.11 8.32
CA PHE A 76 1.21 -19.32 9.07
C PHE A 76 -0.13 -19.86 8.62
N GLU A 77 -0.29 -21.19 8.65
CA GLU A 77 -1.58 -21.86 8.47
C GLU A 77 -2.10 -22.28 9.84
N GLU A 78 -3.33 -21.92 10.14
CA GLU A 78 -4.02 -22.30 11.36
C GLU A 78 -4.69 -23.66 11.21
N GLU A 79 -5.08 -24.29 12.32
CA GLU A 79 -5.71 -25.63 12.31
C GLU A 79 -7.06 -25.65 11.58
N ASP A 80 -7.78 -24.53 11.56
CA ASP A 80 -9.05 -24.36 10.87
C ASP A 80 -8.91 -24.04 9.37
N GLY A 81 -7.67 -24.00 8.85
CA GLY A 81 -7.35 -23.66 7.47
C GLY A 81 -7.31 -22.15 7.19
N SER A 82 -7.52 -21.32 8.19
CA SER A 82 -7.29 -19.87 8.09
C SER A 82 -5.80 -19.52 8.11
N TYR A 83 -5.47 -18.25 7.93
CA TYR A 83 -4.09 -17.77 7.93
C TYR A 83 -3.86 -16.73 9.00
N SER A 84 -2.68 -16.82 9.63
CA SER A 84 -2.14 -15.73 10.43
C SER A 84 -0.83 -15.22 9.83
N PHE A 85 -0.44 -14.02 10.23
CA PHE A 85 0.69 -13.31 9.64
C PHE A 85 1.58 -12.72 10.72
N GLY A 86 2.89 -12.90 10.53
CA GLY A 86 3.88 -12.31 11.42
C GLY A 86 4.64 -11.18 10.74
N PHE A 87 4.98 -10.13 11.48
CA PHE A 87 5.81 -9.03 10.98
C PHE A 87 6.98 -8.80 11.95
N SER A 88 8.16 -8.48 11.41
CA SER A 88 9.34 -8.16 12.23
C SER A 88 10.39 -7.39 11.45
N TYR A 89 11.25 -6.68 12.16
CA TYR A 89 12.49 -6.12 11.61
C TYR A 89 13.64 -7.13 11.56
N THR A 90 13.51 -8.29 12.24
CA THR A 90 14.51 -9.35 12.25
C THR A 90 13.98 -10.63 11.62
N LYS A 91 14.85 -11.45 11.02
CA LYS A 91 14.45 -12.70 10.34
C LYS A 91 14.35 -13.89 11.29
N THR A 92 14.47 -13.69 12.58
CA THR A 92 14.53 -14.79 13.57
C THR A 92 13.13 -15.24 14.03
N HIS A 93 12.24 -14.30 14.29
CA HIS A 93 10.87 -14.55 14.76
C HIS A 93 10.01 -13.30 14.54
N PRO A 94 8.69 -13.43 14.49
CA PRO A 94 7.79 -12.28 14.45
C PRO A 94 7.87 -11.45 15.73
N ASP A 95 7.79 -10.12 15.58
CA ASP A 95 7.65 -9.15 16.65
C ASP A 95 6.17 -8.85 16.96
N CYS A 96 5.28 -9.14 16.00
CA CYS A 96 3.83 -9.10 16.15
C CYS A 96 3.16 -10.14 15.26
N ILE A 97 1.92 -10.55 15.62
CA ILE A 97 1.14 -11.57 14.92
C ILE A 97 -0.25 -11.03 14.65
N LEU A 98 -0.67 -11.04 13.39
CA LEU A 98 -2.03 -10.75 12.95
C LEU A 98 -2.78 -12.06 12.72
N LYS A 99 -3.92 -12.24 13.41
CA LYS A 99 -4.89 -13.30 13.14
C LYS A 99 -6.06 -12.75 12.33
N VAL A 100 -6.37 -13.45 11.23
CA VAL A 100 -7.46 -13.09 10.33
C VAL A 100 -8.45 -14.26 10.31
N PRO A 101 -9.50 -14.22 11.12
CA PRO A 101 -10.47 -15.31 11.18
C PRO A 101 -11.27 -15.39 9.86
N SER A 102 -11.63 -16.63 9.48
CA SER A 102 -12.36 -16.90 8.22
C SER A 102 -13.84 -16.46 8.25
N ALA A 103 -14.41 -16.28 9.43
CA ALA A 103 -15.84 -16.05 9.63
C ALA A 103 -16.18 -14.71 10.31
N SER A 104 -15.23 -13.76 10.42
CA SER A 104 -15.44 -12.49 11.08
C SER A 104 -14.72 -11.37 10.35
N ASP A 105 -15.32 -10.18 10.30
CA ASP A 105 -14.71 -8.96 9.78
C ASP A 105 -13.78 -8.30 10.82
N GLU A 106 -13.66 -8.87 12.01
CA GLU A 106 -12.75 -8.43 13.06
C GLU A 106 -11.49 -9.28 13.08
N SER A 107 -10.35 -8.64 12.87
CA SER A 107 -9.01 -9.24 12.95
C SER A 107 -8.27 -8.69 14.16
N VAL A 108 -7.35 -9.48 14.71
CA VAL A 108 -6.60 -9.09 15.91
C VAL A 108 -5.11 -9.13 15.63
N VAL A 109 -4.43 -8.01 15.92
CA VAL A 109 -2.96 -7.98 15.92
C VAL A 109 -2.44 -7.99 17.35
N TYR A 110 -1.55 -8.92 17.62
CA TYR A 110 -0.94 -9.15 18.94
C TYR A 110 0.48 -8.60 18.99
N VAL A 111 0.79 -7.90 20.08
CA VAL A 111 2.15 -7.49 20.46
C VAL A 111 2.42 -7.95 21.90
N THR A 112 3.68 -8.08 22.27
CA THR A 112 4.00 -8.34 23.70
C THR A 112 3.79 -7.08 24.52
N LYS A 113 3.37 -7.23 25.78
CA LYS A 113 3.20 -6.11 26.74
C LYS A 113 4.45 -5.25 26.85
N ASP A 114 5.63 -5.89 26.97
CA ASP A 114 6.91 -5.20 27.06
C ASP A 114 7.32 -4.49 25.75
N GLY A 115 6.83 -4.96 24.60
CA GLY A 115 7.09 -4.41 23.29
C GLY A 115 6.06 -3.40 22.79
N ALA A 116 4.89 -3.35 23.44
CA ALA A 116 3.72 -2.62 22.93
C ALA A 116 4.00 -1.14 22.61
N GLU A 117 4.71 -0.42 23.48
CA GLU A 117 5.04 0.99 23.29
C GLU A 117 5.88 1.24 22.01
N LYS A 118 6.74 0.28 21.63
CA LYS A 118 7.66 0.41 20.47
C LYS A 118 7.11 -0.20 19.20
N LEU A 119 6.25 -1.21 19.32
CA LEU A 119 5.82 -2.05 18.20
C LEU A 119 4.38 -1.80 17.77
N ALA A 120 3.56 -1.11 18.57
CA ALA A 120 2.14 -0.93 18.27
C ALA A 120 1.90 -0.21 16.93
N GLU A 121 2.62 0.88 16.67
CA GLU A 121 2.52 1.61 15.39
C GLU A 121 2.91 0.73 14.21
N PHE A 122 4.02 0.01 14.32
CA PHE A 122 4.50 -0.93 13.30
C PHE A 122 3.49 -2.07 13.07
N ALA A 123 2.97 -2.67 14.15
CA ALA A 123 2.00 -3.75 14.10
C ALA A 123 0.69 -3.29 13.44
N ILE A 124 0.12 -2.16 13.88
CA ILE A 124 -1.10 -1.58 13.32
C ILE A 124 -0.90 -1.27 11.84
N SER A 125 0.17 -0.56 11.47
CA SER A 125 0.41 -0.13 10.09
C SER A 125 0.48 -1.31 9.13
N ASN A 126 1.26 -2.36 9.47
CA ASN A 126 1.39 -3.54 8.60
C ASN A 126 0.10 -4.37 8.57
N ALA A 127 -0.57 -4.54 9.72
CA ALA A 127 -1.82 -5.30 9.79
C ALA A 127 -2.94 -4.61 8.99
N VAL A 128 -3.17 -3.30 9.18
CA VAL A 128 -4.20 -2.56 8.44
C VAL A 128 -3.90 -2.57 6.94
N MET A 129 -2.63 -2.36 6.53
CA MET A 129 -2.23 -2.39 5.12
C MET A 129 -2.53 -3.75 4.47
N LEU A 130 -2.27 -4.85 5.18
CA LEU A 130 -2.56 -6.19 4.70
C LEU A 130 -4.06 -6.46 4.61
N LEU A 131 -4.82 -6.15 5.67
CA LEU A 131 -6.28 -6.30 5.70
C LEU A 131 -6.93 -5.44 4.62
N TYR A 132 -6.50 -4.18 4.49
CA TYR A 132 -7.00 -3.29 3.45
C TYR A 132 -6.83 -3.93 2.06
N THR A 133 -5.65 -4.46 1.77
CA THR A 133 -5.38 -5.17 0.50
C THR A 133 -6.33 -6.35 0.30
N PHE A 134 -6.61 -7.13 1.35
CA PHE A 134 -7.46 -8.32 1.23
C PHE A 134 -8.94 -7.96 1.04
N TYR A 135 -9.43 -7.05 1.84
CA TYR A 135 -10.86 -6.71 1.84
C TYR A 135 -11.27 -5.79 0.68
N THR A 136 -10.33 -5.05 0.08
CA THR A 136 -10.65 -4.13 -1.02
C THR A 136 -10.43 -4.72 -2.41
N ALA A 137 -9.73 -5.85 -2.54
CA ALA A 137 -9.48 -6.51 -3.81
C ALA A 137 -10.74 -6.81 -4.65
N PRO A 138 -11.90 -7.24 -4.06
CA PRO A 138 -13.13 -7.47 -4.81
C PRO A 138 -13.78 -6.20 -5.38
N TYR A 139 -13.33 -5.02 -4.97
CA TYR A 139 -13.93 -3.72 -5.33
C TYR A 139 -13.09 -2.93 -6.33
N ASP A 140 -12.39 -3.62 -7.23
CA ASP A 140 -11.50 -3.00 -8.23
C ASP A 140 -10.49 -2.00 -7.61
N THR A 141 -9.99 -2.34 -6.44
CA THR A 141 -9.08 -1.49 -5.66
C THR A 141 -7.76 -2.22 -5.44
N MET A 142 -6.66 -1.54 -5.75
CA MET A 142 -5.30 -2.09 -5.72
C MET A 142 -4.37 -1.17 -4.93
N MET A 143 -3.65 -1.70 -3.97
CA MET A 143 -2.51 -1.04 -3.35
C MET A 143 -1.26 -1.31 -4.20
N VAL A 144 -0.51 -0.27 -4.51
CA VAL A 144 0.62 -0.35 -5.45
C VAL A 144 1.89 0.17 -4.79
N HIS A 145 2.98 -0.59 -4.85
CA HIS A 145 4.30 -0.09 -4.40
C HIS A 145 4.86 0.90 -5.44
N ALA A 146 4.57 2.18 -5.24
CA ALA A 146 4.82 3.25 -6.18
C ALA A 146 5.08 4.59 -5.48
N SER A 147 5.66 5.55 -6.21
CA SER A 147 5.61 6.96 -5.83
C SER A 147 4.68 7.70 -6.79
N VAL A 148 3.85 8.61 -6.29
CA VAL A 148 2.88 9.36 -7.09
C VAL A 148 2.99 10.84 -6.82
N ILE A 149 3.08 11.59 -7.90
CA ILE A 149 2.93 13.04 -7.88
C ILE A 149 1.58 13.43 -8.49
N ALA A 150 1.03 14.55 -8.05
CA ALA A 150 -0.08 15.22 -8.67
C ALA A 150 0.40 16.50 -9.38
N HIS A 151 -0.06 16.69 -10.60
CA HIS A 151 0.23 17.87 -11.42
C HIS A 151 -1.03 18.23 -12.21
N GLU A 152 -1.46 19.49 -12.15
CA GLU A 152 -2.66 20.01 -12.83
C GLU A 152 -3.91 19.13 -12.64
N GLY A 153 -4.12 18.63 -11.41
CA GLY A 153 -5.28 17.81 -11.04
C GLY A 153 -5.24 16.36 -11.54
N HIS A 154 -4.10 15.87 -12.05
CA HIS A 154 -3.88 14.50 -12.51
C HIS A 154 -2.74 13.84 -11.76
N GLY A 155 -2.82 12.50 -11.61
CA GLY A 155 -1.80 11.69 -10.95
C GLY A 155 -0.85 11.01 -11.95
N TYR A 156 0.43 11.04 -11.64
CA TYR A 156 1.48 10.37 -12.39
C TYR A 156 2.21 9.40 -11.46
N MET A 157 2.15 8.11 -11.79
CA MET A 157 2.63 7.04 -10.92
C MET A 157 3.96 6.48 -11.42
N PHE A 158 4.95 6.42 -10.53
CA PHE A 158 6.28 5.89 -10.83
C PHE A 158 6.47 4.52 -10.19
N LEU A 159 6.69 3.50 -11.03
CA LEU A 159 6.95 2.12 -10.64
C LEU A 159 8.44 1.77 -10.74
N GLY A 160 8.85 0.79 -9.97
CA GLY A 160 10.19 0.22 -10.02
C GLY A 160 10.49 -0.58 -8.76
N ARG A 161 11.50 -1.45 -8.81
CA ARG A 161 11.96 -2.18 -7.63
C ARG A 161 12.44 -1.22 -6.54
N SER A 162 12.56 -1.71 -5.31
CA SER A 162 13.22 -0.94 -4.23
C SER A 162 14.61 -0.48 -4.70
N GLY A 163 14.96 0.78 -4.41
CA GLY A 163 16.23 1.37 -4.84
C GLY A 163 16.33 1.80 -6.30
N THR A 164 15.31 1.59 -7.14
CA THR A 164 15.33 2.03 -8.57
C THR A 164 15.36 3.55 -8.73
N GLY A 165 14.86 4.32 -7.73
CA GLY A 165 14.84 5.78 -7.77
C GLY A 165 13.46 6.41 -7.90
N LYS A 166 12.37 5.72 -7.54
CA LYS A 166 11.00 6.27 -7.56
C LYS A 166 10.88 7.60 -6.84
N SER A 167 11.24 7.64 -5.55
CA SER A 167 11.21 8.86 -4.75
C SER A 167 12.19 9.94 -5.24
N THR A 168 13.29 9.53 -5.86
CA THR A 168 14.23 10.46 -6.51
C THR A 168 13.57 11.11 -7.71
N HIS A 169 12.92 10.33 -8.58
CA HIS A 169 12.25 10.86 -9.76
C HIS A 169 11.06 11.77 -9.38
N SER A 170 10.29 11.39 -8.36
CA SER A 170 9.24 12.29 -7.80
C SER A 170 9.82 13.62 -7.32
N ARG A 171 10.98 13.61 -6.62
CA ARG A 171 11.66 14.86 -6.21
C ARG A 171 12.15 15.68 -7.38
N LEU A 172 12.61 15.06 -8.48
CA LEU A 172 12.97 15.79 -9.70
C LEU A 172 11.77 16.50 -10.30
N TRP A 173 10.59 15.87 -10.33
CA TRP A 173 9.37 16.54 -10.74
C TRP A 173 9.03 17.72 -9.82
N LEU A 174 9.04 17.52 -8.52
CA LEU A 174 8.77 18.59 -7.53
C LEU A 174 9.69 19.79 -7.67
N ASN A 175 10.95 19.55 -8.07
CA ASN A 175 11.95 20.61 -8.18
C ASN A 175 11.94 21.34 -9.53
N HIS A 176 11.53 20.67 -10.62
CA HIS A 176 11.74 21.18 -11.97
C HIS A 176 10.45 21.34 -12.80
N ILE A 177 9.33 20.78 -12.34
CA ILE A 177 8.02 20.93 -12.98
C ILE A 177 7.12 21.75 -12.07
N PRO A 178 6.72 22.97 -12.50
CA PRO A 178 5.82 23.81 -11.71
C PRO A 178 4.51 23.12 -11.35
N ASP A 179 3.83 23.59 -10.32
CA ASP A 179 2.50 23.12 -9.89
C ASP A 179 2.41 21.60 -9.67
N THR A 180 3.51 21.01 -9.20
CA THR A 180 3.61 19.59 -8.86
C THR A 180 3.63 19.41 -7.34
N GLU A 181 2.87 18.45 -6.83
CA GLU A 181 2.89 18.07 -5.43
C GLU A 181 3.02 16.55 -5.25
N LEU A 182 3.65 16.13 -4.14
CA LEU A 182 3.70 14.70 -3.78
C LEU A 182 2.34 14.26 -3.26
N LEU A 183 1.76 13.22 -3.86
CA LEU A 183 0.49 12.64 -3.42
C LEU A 183 0.72 11.47 -2.46
N ASN A 184 1.64 10.58 -2.80
CA ASN A 184 2.06 9.47 -1.93
C ASN A 184 3.45 8.96 -2.35
N ASP A 185 4.24 8.49 -1.40
CA ASP A 185 5.58 7.94 -1.66
C ASP A 185 5.75 6.61 -0.95
N ASP A 186 5.11 5.55 -1.44
CA ASP A 186 5.32 4.14 -1.13
C ASP A 186 4.12 3.24 -1.48
N ASN A 187 2.92 3.49 -0.91
CA ASN A 187 1.76 2.62 -1.06
C ASN A 187 0.47 3.40 -1.42
N PRO A 188 0.44 4.11 -2.56
CA PRO A 188 -0.79 4.69 -3.09
C PRO A 188 -1.80 3.58 -3.45
N VAL A 189 -3.07 3.97 -3.52
CA VAL A 189 -4.16 3.08 -3.94
C VAL A 189 -4.70 3.54 -5.29
N ILE A 190 -4.88 2.60 -6.22
CA ILE A 190 -5.67 2.79 -7.44
C ILE A 190 -7.04 2.18 -7.21
N ARG A 191 -8.10 2.93 -7.53
CA ARG A 191 -9.45 2.39 -7.65
C ARG A 191 -9.99 2.62 -9.04
N VAL A 192 -10.48 1.53 -9.64
CA VAL A 192 -10.96 1.53 -11.03
C VAL A 192 -12.48 1.58 -11.05
N PHE A 193 -13.01 2.48 -11.86
CA PHE A 193 -14.41 2.63 -12.16
C PHE A 193 -14.65 2.34 -13.65
N ASP A 194 -15.89 2.26 -14.09
CA ASP A 194 -16.22 1.89 -15.48
C ASP A 194 -15.55 2.78 -16.54
N SER A 195 -15.36 4.06 -16.24
CA SER A 195 -14.83 5.05 -17.20
C SER A 195 -13.54 5.75 -16.78
N LYS A 196 -13.01 5.43 -15.57
CA LYS A 196 -11.83 6.13 -15.04
C LYS A 196 -11.09 5.29 -14.00
N ALA A 197 -9.79 5.51 -13.90
CA ALA A 197 -8.98 5.07 -12.79
C ALA A 197 -8.58 6.30 -11.95
N LEU A 198 -8.79 6.22 -10.64
CA LEU A 198 -8.37 7.25 -9.69
C LEU A 198 -7.19 6.73 -8.86
N VAL A 199 -6.25 7.60 -8.57
CA VAL A 199 -5.18 7.31 -7.60
C VAL A 199 -5.39 8.15 -6.35
N TYR A 200 -5.16 7.51 -5.21
CA TYR A 200 -5.42 8.04 -3.87
C TYR A 200 -4.15 8.10 -3.05
N GLY A 201 -4.01 9.18 -2.27
CA GLY A 201 -3.11 9.19 -1.13
C GLY A 201 -3.61 8.28 -0.01
N THR A 202 -2.70 7.82 0.81
CA THR A 202 -2.96 6.83 1.86
C THR A 202 -2.21 7.14 3.14
N PRO A 203 -2.57 6.53 4.29
CA PRO A 203 -1.79 6.63 5.51
C PRO A 203 -0.46 5.86 5.46
N TRP A 204 -0.19 5.10 4.39
CA TRP A 204 1.02 4.29 4.22
C TRP A 204 2.00 5.00 3.29
N SER A 205 2.93 5.71 3.89
CA SER A 205 3.99 6.42 3.20
C SER A 205 5.35 5.86 3.62
N GLY A 206 6.32 5.95 2.71
CA GLY A 206 7.68 5.48 2.97
C GLY A 206 8.51 6.44 3.82
N LYS A 207 9.76 6.66 3.39
CA LYS A 207 10.70 7.54 4.13
C LYS A 207 10.27 9.01 4.18
N THR A 208 9.43 9.44 3.24
CA THR A 208 8.88 10.81 3.20
C THR A 208 7.45 10.76 3.72
N PRO A 209 7.18 11.24 4.95
CA PRO A 209 5.82 11.31 5.46
C PRO A 209 4.92 12.13 4.52
N CYS A 210 3.90 11.49 3.96
CA CYS A 210 2.96 12.11 3.03
C CYS A 210 1.59 11.47 3.19
N TYR A 211 0.86 11.91 4.22
CA TYR A 211 -0.45 11.36 4.58
C TYR A 211 -1.54 12.28 4.08
N LYS A 212 -1.85 12.21 2.76
CA LYS A 212 -2.84 13.08 2.12
C LYS A 212 -4.11 12.32 1.79
N ASN A 213 -5.23 12.76 2.34
CA ASN A 213 -6.55 12.31 1.91
C ASN A 213 -6.97 13.07 0.64
N MET A 214 -6.32 12.73 -0.46
CA MET A 214 -6.51 13.35 -1.77
C MET A 214 -6.65 12.28 -2.84
N GLN A 215 -7.44 12.58 -3.88
CA GLN A 215 -7.61 11.71 -5.04
C GLN A 215 -7.53 12.54 -6.32
N VAL A 216 -6.95 11.96 -7.36
CA VAL A 216 -6.92 12.55 -8.70
C VAL A 216 -7.08 11.46 -9.77
N PRO A 217 -7.58 11.78 -10.97
CA PRO A 217 -7.52 10.87 -12.11
C PRO A 217 -6.08 10.43 -12.39
N LEU A 218 -5.86 9.12 -12.53
CA LEU A 218 -4.56 8.57 -12.90
C LEU A 218 -4.33 8.79 -14.40
N LYS A 219 -3.38 9.65 -14.74
CA LYS A 219 -3.09 10.06 -16.12
C LYS A 219 -2.05 9.17 -16.79
N ALA A 220 -1.03 8.73 -16.06
CA ALA A 220 0.01 7.86 -16.59
C ALA A 220 0.66 6.98 -15.51
N VAL A 221 1.14 5.81 -15.94
CA VAL A 221 1.98 4.91 -15.15
C VAL A 221 3.34 4.79 -15.83
N VAL A 222 4.42 5.09 -15.12
CA VAL A 222 5.79 5.10 -15.66
C VAL A 222 6.67 4.13 -14.90
N ARG A 223 7.09 3.05 -15.53
CA ARG A 223 8.09 2.14 -15.00
C ARG A 223 9.48 2.74 -15.17
N LEU A 224 10.23 2.87 -14.08
CA LEU A 224 11.59 3.37 -14.08
C LEU A 224 12.62 2.24 -14.17
N SER A 225 13.72 2.50 -14.86
CA SER A 225 14.96 1.75 -14.77
C SER A 225 16.17 2.69 -14.91
N GLN A 226 17.25 2.36 -14.19
CA GLN A 226 18.50 3.14 -14.25
C GLN A 226 19.21 2.87 -15.59
N ALA A 227 19.65 3.93 -16.25
CA ALA A 227 20.40 3.88 -17.50
C ALA A 227 21.38 5.07 -17.57
N PRO A 228 22.43 5.00 -18.40
CA PRO A 228 23.36 6.13 -18.60
C PRO A 228 22.83 7.19 -19.59
N TYR A 229 21.54 7.21 -19.85
CA TYR A 229 20.84 8.13 -20.75
C TYR A 229 19.39 8.27 -20.32
N ASN A 230 18.67 9.25 -20.90
CA ASN A 230 17.25 9.47 -20.65
C ASN A 230 16.44 9.12 -21.91
N LYS A 231 15.61 8.07 -21.82
CA LYS A 231 14.74 7.64 -22.91
C LYS A 231 13.42 7.10 -22.34
N ILE A 232 12.31 7.58 -22.91
CA ILE A 232 10.98 7.09 -22.57
C ILE A 232 10.32 6.47 -23.81
N ALA A 233 9.55 5.40 -23.58
CA ALA A 233 8.76 4.75 -24.62
C ALA A 233 7.42 4.28 -24.03
N ARG A 234 6.35 4.40 -24.84
CA ARG A 234 5.04 3.83 -24.48
C ARG A 234 5.12 2.30 -24.51
N LEU A 235 4.53 1.65 -23.52
CA LEU A 235 4.48 0.21 -23.41
C LEU A 235 3.29 -0.36 -24.18
N ALA A 236 3.50 -1.49 -24.85
CA ALA A 236 2.42 -2.32 -25.37
C ALA A 236 1.63 -2.96 -24.19
N PRO A 237 0.35 -3.35 -24.37
CA PRO A 237 -0.50 -3.84 -23.27
C PRO A 237 0.11 -4.95 -22.41
N LEU A 238 0.74 -5.94 -23.03
CA LEU A 238 1.41 -7.02 -22.30
C LEU A 238 2.58 -6.53 -21.43
N GLN A 239 3.35 -5.57 -21.93
CA GLN A 239 4.46 -4.96 -21.19
C GLN A 239 3.95 -4.07 -20.04
N ALA A 240 2.85 -3.35 -20.28
CA ALA A 240 2.18 -2.55 -19.26
C ALA A 240 1.66 -3.45 -18.12
N PHE A 241 0.99 -4.56 -18.45
CA PHE A 241 0.56 -5.56 -17.47
C PHE A 241 1.74 -6.13 -16.67
N ALA A 242 2.80 -6.56 -17.35
CA ALA A 242 4.00 -7.09 -16.72
C ALA A 242 4.75 -6.05 -15.86
N SER A 243 4.49 -4.76 -16.05
CA SER A 243 5.07 -3.67 -15.25
C SER A 243 4.24 -3.34 -14.02
N LEU A 244 2.91 -3.29 -14.12
CA LEU A 244 2.02 -2.90 -13.03
C LEU A 244 1.72 -4.08 -12.09
N MET A 245 1.44 -5.26 -12.62
CA MET A 245 1.05 -6.44 -11.84
C MET A 245 2.02 -6.81 -10.70
N PRO A 246 3.35 -6.84 -10.89
CA PRO A 246 4.29 -7.15 -9.80
C PRO A 246 4.35 -6.08 -8.70
N ALA A 247 3.98 -4.84 -9.02
CA ALA A 247 3.99 -3.73 -8.08
C ALA A 247 2.75 -3.71 -7.17
N CYS A 248 1.70 -4.46 -7.53
CA CYS A 248 0.48 -4.54 -6.73
C CYS A 248 0.61 -5.53 -5.59
N SER A 249 0.13 -5.14 -4.41
CA SER A 249 -0.03 -6.01 -3.24
C SER A 249 -1.22 -6.95 -3.46
N CYS A 250 -1.07 -8.22 -3.11
CA CYS A 250 -2.15 -9.20 -3.25
C CYS A 250 -1.88 -10.45 -2.40
N LYS A 251 -2.95 -11.14 -2.01
CA LYS A 251 -2.95 -12.49 -1.43
C LYS A 251 -2.66 -13.52 -2.54
N ARG A 252 -1.37 -13.67 -2.89
CA ARG A 252 -0.91 -14.38 -4.11
C ARG A 252 -1.20 -15.90 -4.10
N TRP A 253 -1.56 -16.47 -2.97
CA TRP A 253 -1.96 -17.89 -2.83
C TRP A 253 -3.47 -18.10 -2.93
N ASP A 254 -4.24 -17.03 -3.08
CA ASP A 254 -5.68 -17.02 -3.18
C ASP A 254 -6.09 -16.74 -4.64
N ASN A 255 -6.75 -17.70 -5.27
CA ASN A 255 -7.12 -17.62 -6.69
C ASN A 255 -8.15 -16.54 -6.98
N GLU A 256 -9.06 -16.25 -6.05
CA GLU A 256 -10.08 -15.21 -6.22
C GLU A 256 -9.47 -13.82 -6.12
N ALA A 257 -8.60 -13.61 -5.13
CA ALA A 257 -7.85 -12.37 -4.99
C ALA A 257 -6.95 -12.11 -6.21
N MET A 258 -6.27 -13.15 -6.71
CA MET A 258 -5.45 -13.06 -7.92
C MET A 258 -6.30 -12.74 -9.16
N SER A 259 -7.47 -13.38 -9.31
CA SER A 259 -8.39 -13.11 -10.43
C SER A 259 -8.92 -11.68 -10.38
N SER A 260 -9.28 -11.18 -9.20
CA SER A 260 -9.72 -9.79 -9.00
C SER A 260 -8.61 -8.80 -9.35
N LEU A 261 -7.38 -9.06 -8.87
CA LEU A 261 -6.23 -8.22 -9.20
C LEU A 261 -5.95 -8.19 -10.71
N HIS A 262 -5.96 -9.34 -11.39
CA HIS A 262 -5.76 -9.41 -12.85
C HIS A 262 -6.75 -8.53 -13.60
N LYS A 263 -8.05 -8.63 -13.25
CA LYS A 263 -9.12 -7.80 -13.87
C LYS A 263 -8.88 -6.31 -13.62
N SER A 264 -8.53 -5.93 -12.41
CA SER A 264 -8.30 -4.52 -12.05
C SER A 264 -7.07 -3.95 -12.76
N VAL A 265 -5.98 -4.72 -12.88
CA VAL A 265 -4.80 -4.35 -13.65
C VAL A 265 -5.14 -4.20 -15.14
N GLU A 266 -5.86 -5.17 -15.73
CA GLU A 266 -6.29 -5.13 -17.13
C GLU A 266 -7.15 -3.88 -17.42
N LYS A 267 -8.16 -3.60 -16.59
CA LYS A 267 -8.96 -2.38 -16.70
C LYS A 267 -8.08 -1.12 -16.62
N THR A 268 -7.14 -1.08 -15.68
CA THR A 268 -6.25 0.09 -15.50
C THR A 268 -5.42 0.36 -16.75
N ILE A 269 -4.72 -0.64 -17.28
CA ILE A 269 -3.84 -0.45 -18.46
C ILE A 269 -4.59 -0.20 -19.75
N THR A 270 -5.90 -0.50 -19.80
CA THR A 270 -6.77 -0.17 -20.94
C THR A 270 -7.14 1.32 -20.92
N MET A 271 -7.27 1.92 -19.74
CA MET A 271 -7.67 3.32 -19.58
C MET A 271 -6.49 4.28 -19.45
N VAL A 272 -5.37 3.79 -18.90
CA VAL A 272 -4.24 4.62 -18.49
C VAL A 272 -3.00 4.22 -19.29
N PRO A 273 -2.39 5.13 -20.06
CA PRO A 273 -1.17 4.86 -20.80
C PRO A 273 -0.01 4.52 -19.83
N CYS A 274 0.76 3.51 -20.21
CA CYS A 274 1.91 3.04 -19.46
C CYS A 274 3.18 3.27 -20.26
N TYR A 275 4.25 3.68 -19.57
CA TYR A 275 5.53 4.00 -20.16
C TYR A 275 6.68 3.27 -19.46
N HIS A 276 7.78 3.12 -20.16
CA HIS A 276 9.07 2.74 -19.60
C HIS A 276 10.03 3.91 -19.79
N LEU A 277 10.56 4.40 -18.67
CA LEU A 277 11.60 5.42 -18.61
C LEU A 277 12.92 4.79 -18.17
N GLU A 278 13.88 4.77 -19.05
CA GLU A 278 15.28 4.48 -18.77
C GLU A 278 15.97 5.82 -18.51
N CYS A 279 16.52 6.03 -17.30
CA CYS A 279 16.94 7.38 -16.94
C CYS A 279 18.13 7.46 -15.98
N LEU A 280 18.80 8.61 -16.04
CA LEU A 280 19.67 9.18 -15.02
C LEU A 280 18.84 9.86 -13.91
N PRO A 281 19.41 10.08 -12.73
CA PRO A 281 18.75 10.85 -11.65
C PRO A 281 18.97 12.35 -11.82
N ASP A 282 18.57 12.95 -12.95
CA ASP A 282 18.79 14.34 -13.31
C ASP A 282 17.52 15.07 -13.77
N GLU A 283 17.63 16.41 -13.95
CA GLU A 283 16.52 17.25 -14.40
C GLU A 283 15.99 16.83 -15.76
N GLU A 284 16.87 16.43 -16.69
CA GLU A 284 16.47 16.03 -18.03
C GLU A 284 15.53 14.81 -17.99
N ALA A 285 15.76 13.86 -17.08
CA ALA A 285 14.86 12.72 -16.88
C ALA A 285 13.42 13.16 -16.53
N ALA A 286 13.27 14.16 -15.65
CA ALA A 286 11.95 14.71 -15.33
C ALA A 286 11.29 15.37 -16.54
N ARG A 287 12.05 16.17 -17.32
CA ARG A 287 11.54 16.86 -18.51
C ARG A 287 11.17 15.89 -19.64
N VAL A 288 11.99 14.88 -19.88
CA VAL A 288 11.72 13.83 -20.87
C VAL A 288 10.44 13.07 -20.48
N CYS A 289 10.30 12.72 -19.20
CA CYS A 289 9.09 12.08 -18.70
C CYS A 289 7.86 12.97 -18.86
N TYR A 290 7.92 14.20 -18.37
CA TYR A 290 6.86 15.19 -18.43
C TYR A 290 6.34 15.41 -19.84
N ASN A 291 7.23 15.70 -20.79
CA ASN A 291 6.85 15.94 -22.17
C ASN A 291 6.15 14.75 -22.83
N ALA A 292 6.57 13.53 -22.49
CA ALA A 292 5.97 12.32 -23.06
C ALA A 292 4.57 12.01 -22.51
N VAL A 293 4.37 12.19 -21.19
CA VAL A 293 3.09 11.83 -20.55
C VAL A 293 2.01 12.90 -20.72
N LEU A 294 2.38 14.13 -21.11
CA LEU A 294 1.43 15.21 -21.41
C LEU A 294 1.11 15.35 -22.90
N ALA A 295 1.89 14.75 -23.79
CA ALA A 295 1.65 14.82 -25.23
C ALA A 295 0.40 14.04 -25.69
N GLU A 296 -0.22 13.28 -24.80
CA GLU A 296 -1.47 12.52 -24.97
C GLU A 296 -2.54 13.09 -24.06
#